data_4a21c53cc86e38048a22b1474dcbc171
#
_entry.id   4a21c53cc86e38048a22b1474dcbc171
#
_cell.length_a   1.000
_cell.length_b   1.000
_cell.length_c   1.000
_cell.angle_alpha   90.00
_cell.angle_beta   90.00
_cell.angle_gamma   90.00
#
_symmetry.space_group_name_H-M   'P 1'
#
loop_
_entity.id
_entity.type
_entity.pdbx_description
1 polymer ?
#
loop_
_entity_poly.entity_id
_entity_poly.type
_entity_poly.pdbx_seq_one_letter_code
_entity_poly.pdbx_strand_id
1 'polypeptide(L)'
;MLFLINWSLGLLFAVIHVLIRKPRSLADRLKLFLLYQMVFAIGISGFVGFLGHCLNFEQTARSIGWVPHRQFQFELGAGELGWAIAGFLSIVIRNPLYWLGVSIAPTVMCLHSAGQHIWEVVALGNYSSNNLWAGVVDLIGPLTLLILFEWYFMLTRKECSGQG
;
A
#
# COMPACT_ATOMS: atom_id res chain seq x y z
N MET A 1 4.24 11.97 3.12
CA MET A 1 3.59 11.94 4.45
C MET A 1 2.16 11.37 4.43
N LEU A 2 1.29 11.75 3.47
CA LEU A 2 -0.11 11.24 3.40
C LEU A 2 -0.21 9.70 3.31
N PHE A 3 0.65 9.05 2.55
CA PHE A 3 0.66 7.58 2.45
C PHE A 3 0.93 6.89 3.79
N LEU A 4 1.86 7.42 4.60
CA LEU A 4 2.13 6.91 5.94
C LEU A 4 0.90 7.04 6.85
N ILE A 5 0.18 8.16 6.74
CA ILE A 5 -1.07 8.38 7.47
C ILE A 5 -2.10 7.33 7.05
N ASN A 6 -2.31 7.13 5.76
CA ASN A 6 -3.28 6.14 5.25
C ASN A 6 -2.94 4.72 5.71
N TRP A 7 -1.66 4.31 5.60
CA TRP A 7 -1.19 3.02 6.09
C TRP A 7 -1.46 2.85 7.59
N SER A 8 -1.13 3.87 8.41
CA SER A 8 -1.37 3.87 9.85
C SER A 8 -2.86 3.84 10.21
N LEU A 9 -3.70 4.58 9.48
CA LEU A 9 -5.15 4.55 9.64
C LEU A 9 -5.71 3.17 9.30
N GLY A 10 -5.21 2.52 8.27
CA GLY A 10 -5.58 1.13 7.94
C GLY A 10 -5.32 0.18 9.10
N LEU A 11 -4.15 0.26 9.74
CA LEU A 11 -3.84 -0.54 10.94
C LEU A 11 -4.75 -0.17 12.11
N LEU A 12 -4.93 1.11 12.39
CA LEU A 12 -5.76 1.60 13.50
C LEU A 12 -7.22 1.11 13.36
N PHE A 13 -7.83 1.28 12.20
CA PHE A 13 -9.21 0.84 11.98
C PHE A 13 -9.34 -0.68 12.00
N ALA A 14 -8.33 -1.43 11.54
CA ALA A 14 -8.30 -2.89 11.70
C ALA A 14 -8.31 -3.29 13.17
N VAL A 15 -7.47 -2.67 14.00
CA VAL A 15 -7.43 -2.91 15.46
C VAL A 15 -8.78 -2.60 16.10
N ILE A 16 -9.34 -1.42 15.84
CA ILE A 16 -10.65 -1.02 16.37
C ILE A 16 -11.73 -2.05 15.99
N HIS A 17 -11.75 -2.46 14.70
CA HIS A 17 -12.73 -3.45 14.24
C HIS A 17 -12.55 -4.81 14.93
N VAL A 18 -11.32 -5.27 15.10
CA VAL A 18 -11.02 -6.52 15.86
C VAL A 18 -11.50 -6.42 17.30
N LEU A 19 -11.26 -5.30 17.97
CA LEU A 19 -11.69 -5.09 19.36
C LEU A 19 -13.21 -5.07 19.51
N ILE A 20 -13.94 -4.49 18.55
CA ILE A 20 -15.41 -4.41 18.56
C ILE A 20 -16.03 -5.77 18.19
N ARG A 21 -15.57 -6.42 17.12
CA ARG A 21 -16.18 -7.64 16.58
C ARG A 21 -15.69 -8.91 17.29
N LYS A 22 -14.52 -8.86 17.92
CA LYS A 22 -13.90 -9.98 18.64
C LYS A 22 -13.89 -11.29 17.85
N PRO A 23 -13.29 -11.30 16.61
CA PRO A 23 -13.24 -12.51 15.80
C PRO A 23 -12.58 -13.65 16.58
N ARG A 24 -13.12 -14.87 16.43
CA ARG A 24 -12.67 -16.03 17.21
C ARG A 24 -11.30 -16.55 16.75
N SER A 25 -11.06 -16.58 15.46
CA SER A 25 -9.80 -17.08 14.89
C SER A 25 -8.79 -15.95 14.64
N LEU A 26 -7.49 -16.30 14.66
CA LEU A 26 -6.43 -15.40 14.26
C LEU A 26 -6.50 -15.11 12.75
N ALA A 27 -6.89 -16.10 11.95
CA ALA A 27 -7.08 -15.94 10.51
C ALA A 27 -8.13 -14.87 10.18
N ASP A 28 -9.28 -14.86 10.90
CA ASP A 28 -10.30 -13.82 10.73
C ASP A 28 -9.78 -12.41 11.11
N ARG A 29 -8.96 -12.33 12.17
CA ARG A 29 -8.32 -11.06 12.55
C ARG A 29 -7.38 -10.57 11.46
N LEU A 30 -6.49 -11.43 10.95
CA LEU A 30 -5.57 -11.09 9.85
C LEU A 30 -6.32 -10.71 8.58
N LYS A 31 -7.44 -11.38 8.28
CA LYS A 31 -8.31 -11.01 7.15
C LYS A 31 -8.86 -9.59 7.28
N LEU A 32 -9.18 -9.13 8.49
CA LEU A 32 -9.57 -7.73 8.72
C LEU A 32 -8.40 -6.78 8.49
N PHE A 33 -7.20 -7.09 9.01
CA PHE A 33 -6.01 -6.28 8.75
C PHE A 33 -5.71 -6.17 7.26
N LEU A 34 -5.75 -7.28 6.52
CA LEU A 34 -5.60 -7.29 5.06
C LEU A 34 -6.65 -6.39 4.39
N LEU A 35 -7.93 -6.53 4.72
CA LEU A 35 -8.99 -5.72 4.14
C LEU A 35 -8.74 -4.22 4.35
N TYR A 36 -8.41 -3.81 5.57
CA TYR A 36 -8.15 -2.40 5.85
C TYR A 36 -6.90 -1.89 5.14
N GLN A 37 -5.84 -2.70 5.01
CA GLN A 37 -4.67 -2.32 4.22
C GLN A 37 -4.99 -2.24 2.72
N MET A 38 -5.82 -3.13 2.17
CA MET A 38 -6.29 -3.01 0.79
C MET A 38 -7.05 -1.70 0.54
N VAL A 39 -7.91 -1.29 1.48
CA VAL A 39 -8.69 -0.05 1.33
C VAL A 39 -7.83 1.19 1.55
N PHE A 40 -7.02 1.22 2.60
CA PHE A 40 -6.30 2.43 3.00
C PHE A 40 -4.94 2.55 2.30
N ALA A 41 -4.09 1.51 2.36
CA ALA A 41 -2.75 1.58 1.79
C ALA A 41 -2.74 1.45 0.26
N ILE A 42 -3.66 0.70 -0.34
CA ILE A 42 -3.76 0.59 -1.80
C ILE A 42 -4.87 1.51 -2.34
N GLY A 43 -6.09 1.42 -1.83
CA GLY A 43 -7.24 2.17 -2.34
C GLY A 43 -7.10 3.68 -2.17
N ILE A 44 -7.06 4.16 -0.92
CA ILE A 44 -7.01 5.60 -0.63
C ILE A 44 -5.66 6.18 -1.06
N SER A 45 -4.54 5.48 -0.80
CA SER A 45 -3.23 5.97 -1.20
C SER A 45 -3.09 6.06 -2.72
N GLY A 46 -3.52 5.04 -3.47
CA GLY A 46 -3.52 5.11 -4.94
C GLY A 46 -4.39 6.25 -5.47
N PHE A 47 -5.56 6.50 -4.87
CA PHE A 47 -6.39 7.64 -5.26
C PHE A 47 -5.74 8.99 -4.98
N VAL A 48 -5.10 9.14 -3.82
CA VAL A 48 -4.34 10.35 -3.46
C VAL A 48 -3.14 10.55 -4.40
N GLY A 49 -2.44 9.46 -4.74
CA GLY A 49 -1.35 9.48 -5.70
C GLY A 49 -1.82 9.92 -7.09
N PHE A 50 -2.91 9.33 -7.60
CA PHE A 50 -3.54 9.77 -8.84
C PHE A 50 -3.82 11.28 -8.85
N LEU A 51 -4.45 11.81 -7.80
CA LEU A 51 -4.72 13.25 -7.70
C LEU A 51 -3.43 14.08 -7.72
N GLY A 52 -2.40 13.65 -7.00
CA GLY A 52 -1.09 14.30 -6.98
C GLY A 52 -0.42 14.29 -8.36
N HIS A 53 -0.32 13.13 -8.98
CA HIS A 53 0.40 12.95 -10.24
C HIS A 53 -0.37 13.50 -11.45
N CYS A 54 -1.69 13.44 -11.47
CA CYS A 54 -2.47 13.94 -12.61
C CYS A 54 -2.89 15.40 -12.47
N LEU A 55 -3.33 15.84 -11.29
CA LEU A 55 -3.88 17.19 -11.10
C LEU A 55 -2.83 18.19 -10.60
N ASN A 56 -1.77 17.72 -9.95
CA ASN A 56 -0.76 18.59 -9.34
C ASN A 56 0.67 18.10 -9.62
N PHE A 57 0.91 17.63 -10.85
CA PHE A 57 2.12 16.93 -11.24
C PHE A 57 3.42 17.72 -10.99
N GLU A 58 3.40 19.04 -11.22
CA GLU A 58 4.60 19.87 -11.02
C GLU A 58 5.00 19.95 -9.55
N GLN A 59 4.04 20.24 -8.67
CA GLN A 59 4.30 20.33 -7.24
C GLN A 59 4.67 18.97 -6.67
N THR A 60 4.03 17.90 -7.13
CA THR A 60 4.34 16.52 -6.72
C THR A 60 5.79 16.19 -7.07
N ALA A 61 6.21 16.37 -8.33
CA ALA A 61 7.58 16.12 -8.75
C ALA A 61 8.60 16.98 -7.98
N ARG A 62 8.37 18.29 -7.88
CA ARG A 62 9.28 19.20 -7.16
C ARG A 62 9.40 18.86 -5.68
N SER A 63 8.33 18.39 -5.04
CA SER A 63 8.34 18.02 -3.63
C SER A 63 9.20 16.78 -3.33
N ILE A 64 9.41 15.93 -4.33
CA ILE A 64 10.30 14.76 -4.28
C ILE A 64 11.75 15.16 -4.68
N GLY A 65 11.93 16.37 -5.24
CA GLY A 65 13.20 16.83 -5.78
C GLY A 65 13.43 16.46 -7.26
N TRP A 66 12.38 16.08 -7.99
CA TRP A 66 12.45 15.72 -9.40
C TRP A 66 12.09 16.87 -10.33
N VAL A 67 12.66 16.81 -11.54
CA VAL A 67 12.22 17.69 -12.64
C VAL A 67 10.82 17.26 -13.09
N PRO A 68 9.84 18.18 -13.17
CA PRO A 68 8.49 17.84 -13.60
C PRO A 68 8.47 17.31 -15.04
N HIS A 69 7.91 16.13 -15.24
CA HIS A 69 7.72 15.52 -16.55
C HIS A 69 6.26 15.03 -16.67
N ARG A 70 5.44 15.81 -17.38
CA ARG A 70 3.99 15.62 -17.41
C ARG A 70 3.57 14.23 -17.86
N GLN A 71 4.13 13.73 -18.96
CA GLN A 71 3.76 12.42 -19.52
C GLN A 71 3.99 11.31 -18.51
N PHE A 72 5.18 11.26 -17.92
CA PHE A 72 5.52 10.28 -16.88
C PHE A 72 4.57 10.36 -15.67
N GLN A 73 4.29 11.57 -15.19
CA GLN A 73 3.40 11.75 -14.05
C GLN A 73 1.97 11.28 -14.35
N PHE A 74 1.46 11.53 -15.57
CA PHE A 74 0.13 11.07 -15.96
C PHE A 74 0.04 9.55 -16.11
N GLU A 75 1.06 8.90 -16.67
CA GLU A 75 1.10 7.44 -16.78
C GLU A 75 1.15 6.78 -15.39
N LEU A 76 1.98 7.33 -14.50
CA LEU A 76 2.06 6.89 -13.11
C LEU A 76 0.72 7.03 -12.39
N GLY A 77 0.11 8.22 -12.46
CA GLY A 77 -1.18 8.48 -11.83
C GLY A 77 -2.31 7.60 -12.39
N ALA A 78 -2.32 7.31 -13.69
CA ALA A 78 -3.29 6.39 -14.28
C ALA A 78 -3.15 4.97 -13.69
N GLY A 79 -1.93 4.48 -13.50
CA GLY A 79 -1.66 3.21 -12.82
C GLY A 79 -2.18 3.23 -11.37
N GLU A 80 -1.91 4.31 -10.65
CA GLU A 80 -2.36 4.49 -9.26
C GLU A 80 -3.88 4.52 -9.14
N LEU A 81 -4.59 5.15 -10.09
CA LEU A 81 -6.05 5.09 -10.15
C LEU A 81 -6.57 3.66 -10.34
N GLY A 82 -5.91 2.87 -11.19
CA GLY A 82 -6.22 1.45 -11.38
C GLY A 82 -6.12 0.66 -10.07
N TRP A 83 -5.04 0.87 -9.30
CA TRP A 83 -4.87 0.24 -7.99
C TRP A 83 -5.90 0.73 -6.97
N ALA A 84 -6.21 2.02 -6.99
CA ALA A 84 -7.21 2.60 -6.11
C ALA A 84 -8.57 1.92 -6.30
N ILE A 85 -9.03 1.80 -7.53
CA ILE A 85 -10.29 1.12 -7.88
C ILE A 85 -10.26 -0.34 -7.40
N ALA A 86 -9.19 -1.07 -7.71
CA ALA A 86 -9.05 -2.46 -7.30
C ALA A 86 -8.97 -2.62 -5.77
N GLY A 87 -8.29 -1.70 -5.06
CA GLY A 87 -8.26 -1.64 -3.61
C GLY A 87 -9.64 -1.42 -3.00
N PHE A 88 -10.43 -0.50 -3.54
CA PHE A 88 -11.81 -0.26 -3.07
C PHE A 88 -12.75 -1.44 -3.36
N LEU A 89 -12.59 -2.12 -4.50
CA LEU A 89 -13.35 -3.33 -4.80
C LEU A 89 -13.12 -4.44 -3.79
N SER A 90 -12.03 -4.42 -3.02
CA SER A 90 -11.77 -5.35 -1.92
C SER A 90 -12.85 -5.31 -0.82
N ILE A 91 -13.61 -4.21 -0.70
CA ILE A 91 -14.75 -4.09 0.23
C ILE A 91 -15.87 -5.06 -0.17
N VAL A 92 -16.08 -5.21 -1.46
CA VAL A 92 -17.13 -6.07 -2.05
C VAL A 92 -16.59 -7.47 -2.30
N ILE A 93 -15.41 -7.57 -2.93
CA ILE A 93 -14.75 -8.84 -3.26
C ILE A 93 -13.89 -9.27 -2.06
N ARG A 94 -14.54 -9.91 -1.08
CA ARG A 94 -13.90 -10.33 0.18
C ARG A 94 -13.11 -11.63 0.05
N ASN A 95 -12.32 -11.74 -1.01
CA ASN A 95 -11.50 -12.91 -1.31
C ASN A 95 -10.00 -12.58 -1.15
N PRO A 96 -9.28 -13.21 -0.22
CA PRO A 96 -7.84 -12.95 -0.01
C PRO A 96 -6.96 -13.24 -1.22
N LEU A 97 -7.33 -14.17 -2.10
CA LEU A 97 -6.59 -14.41 -3.36
C LEU A 97 -6.77 -13.24 -4.34
N TYR A 98 -7.98 -12.66 -4.41
CA TYR A 98 -8.18 -11.43 -5.17
C TYR A 98 -7.31 -10.30 -4.62
N TRP A 99 -7.28 -10.11 -3.31
CA TRP A 99 -6.47 -9.07 -2.67
C TRP A 99 -4.98 -9.27 -2.92
N LEU A 100 -4.49 -10.51 -2.85
CA LEU A 100 -3.10 -10.83 -3.18
C LEU A 100 -2.80 -10.44 -4.64
N GLY A 101 -3.64 -10.86 -5.60
CA GLY A 101 -3.46 -10.53 -7.01
C GLY A 101 -3.42 -9.02 -7.26
N VAL A 102 -4.34 -8.25 -6.65
CA VAL A 102 -4.38 -6.79 -6.74
C VAL A 102 -3.15 -6.14 -6.13
N SER A 103 -2.59 -6.69 -5.05
CA SER A 103 -1.45 -6.10 -4.35
C SER A 103 -0.10 -6.32 -5.05
N ILE A 104 0.02 -7.24 -6.00
CA ILE A 104 1.31 -7.58 -6.65
C ILE A 104 1.91 -6.38 -7.36
N ALA A 105 1.18 -5.74 -8.25
CA ALA A 105 1.71 -4.63 -9.05
C ALA A 105 2.13 -3.43 -8.18
N PRO A 106 1.28 -2.89 -7.26
CA PRO A 106 1.70 -1.82 -6.37
C PRO A 106 2.85 -2.24 -5.44
N THR A 107 2.90 -3.49 -4.97
CA THR A 107 4.02 -3.98 -4.15
C THR A 107 5.35 -3.92 -4.91
N VAL A 108 5.39 -4.46 -6.13
CA VAL A 108 6.60 -4.45 -6.97
C VAL A 108 7.03 -3.02 -7.26
N MET A 109 6.09 -2.15 -7.61
CA MET A 109 6.40 -0.76 -7.90
C MET A 109 6.91 0.00 -6.69
N CYS A 110 6.24 -0.10 -5.53
CA CYS A 110 6.69 0.57 -4.32
C CYS A 110 8.07 0.09 -3.88
N LEU A 111 8.35 -1.23 -3.91
CA LEU A 111 9.69 -1.74 -3.57
C LEU A 111 10.78 -1.22 -4.52
N HIS A 112 10.46 -1.10 -5.83
CA HIS A 112 11.38 -0.50 -6.80
C HIS A 112 11.58 1.00 -6.50
N SER A 113 10.49 1.73 -6.25
CA SER A 113 10.53 3.16 -5.89
C SER A 113 11.30 3.40 -4.60
N ALA A 114 11.14 2.56 -3.58
CA ALA A 114 11.94 2.64 -2.35
C ALA A 114 13.44 2.55 -2.65
N GLY A 115 13.85 1.60 -3.50
CA GLY A 115 15.23 1.49 -3.97
C GLY A 115 15.72 2.76 -4.68
N GLN A 116 14.89 3.36 -5.55
CA GLN A 116 15.19 4.61 -6.25
C GLN A 116 15.35 5.77 -5.27
N HIS A 117 14.43 5.94 -4.33
CA HIS A 117 14.51 7.01 -3.31
C HIS A 117 15.75 6.88 -2.42
N ILE A 118 16.12 5.66 -2.02
CA ILE A 118 17.35 5.39 -1.26
C ILE A 118 18.59 5.73 -2.11
N TRP A 119 18.60 5.31 -3.36
CA TRP A 119 19.72 5.62 -4.26
C TRP A 119 19.88 7.14 -4.46
N GLU A 120 18.81 7.88 -4.62
CA GLU A 120 18.84 9.34 -4.74
C GLU A 120 19.39 10.03 -3.49
N VAL A 121 19.05 9.53 -2.30
CA VAL A 121 19.63 10.04 -1.05
C VAL A 121 21.13 9.78 -1.01
N VAL A 122 21.57 8.55 -1.31
CA VAL A 122 22.96 8.12 -1.14
C VAL A 122 23.87 8.64 -2.26
N ALA A 123 23.43 8.58 -3.52
CA ALA A 123 24.23 8.89 -4.68
C ALA A 123 24.09 10.34 -5.15
N LEU A 124 22.92 10.97 -4.99
CA LEU A 124 22.64 12.31 -5.50
C LEU A 124 22.45 13.36 -4.40
N GLY A 125 22.41 12.97 -3.13
CA GLY A 125 22.20 13.89 -2.01
C GLY A 125 20.79 14.53 -2.02
N ASN A 126 19.78 13.83 -2.57
CA ASN A 126 18.41 14.33 -2.59
C ASN A 126 17.72 14.09 -1.24
N TYR A 127 17.84 15.05 -0.34
CA TYR A 127 17.20 15.04 0.99
C TYR A 127 15.85 15.74 1.01
N SER A 128 15.18 15.89 -0.13
CA SER A 128 13.80 16.42 -0.17
C SER A 128 12.90 15.62 0.76
N SER A 129 12.09 16.31 1.57
CA SER A 129 11.31 15.64 2.63
C SER A 129 10.38 14.56 2.09
N ASN A 130 9.74 14.79 0.95
CA ASN A 130 8.88 13.79 0.33
C ASN A 130 9.66 12.64 -0.33
N ASN A 131 10.91 12.86 -0.76
CA ASN A 131 11.79 11.77 -1.20
C ASN A 131 12.10 10.80 -0.06
N LEU A 132 12.46 11.34 1.11
CA LEU A 132 12.74 10.53 2.31
C LEU A 132 11.50 9.76 2.77
N TRP A 133 10.35 10.45 2.88
CA TRP A 133 9.12 9.81 3.34
C TRP A 133 8.55 8.80 2.34
N ALA A 134 8.67 9.05 1.03
CA ALA A 134 8.28 8.08 0.02
C ALA A 134 9.10 6.80 0.15
N GLY A 135 10.44 6.89 0.25
CA GLY A 135 11.29 5.72 0.43
C GLY A 135 10.91 4.87 1.65
N VAL A 136 10.56 5.52 2.77
CA VAL A 136 10.11 4.81 3.98
C VAL A 136 8.79 4.09 3.75
N VAL A 137 7.79 4.78 3.19
CA VAL A 137 6.43 4.23 3.03
C VAL A 137 6.39 3.15 1.96
N ASP A 138 7.12 3.36 0.87
CA ASP A 138 7.24 2.40 -0.24
C ASP A 138 7.95 1.10 0.18
N LEU A 139 8.66 1.12 1.31
CA LEU A 139 9.22 -0.07 1.92
C LEU A 139 8.25 -0.70 2.95
N ILE A 140 7.73 0.09 3.89
CA ILE A 140 6.91 -0.40 5.00
C ILE A 140 5.57 -0.97 4.51
N GLY A 141 4.90 -0.29 3.59
CA GLY A 141 3.59 -0.70 3.07
C GLY A 141 3.61 -2.10 2.44
N PRO A 142 4.45 -2.33 1.42
CA PRO A 142 4.61 -3.65 0.82
C PRO A 142 5.01 -4.74 1.81
N LEU A 143 5.99 -4.48 2.67
CA LEU A 143 6.44 -5.47 3.67
C LEU A 143 5.31 -5.84 4.63
N THR A 144 4.51 -4.87 5.06
CA THR A 144 3.33 -5.14 5.89
C THR A 144 2.35 -6.08 5.19
N LEU A 145 2.03 -5.81 3.91
CA LEU A 145 1.12 -6.67 3.13
C LEU A 145 1.69 -8.08 2.95
N LEU A 146 2.96 -8.21 2.58
CA LEU A 146 3.61 -9.51 2.40
C LEU A 146 3.56 -10.33 3.69
N ILE A 147 3.90 -9.73 4.84
CA ILE A 147 3.86 -10.40 6.14
C ILE A 147 2.43 -10.82 6.50
N LEU A 148 1.44 -9.95 6.30
CA LEU A 148 0.04 -10.26 6.59
C LEU A 148 -0.50 -11.40 5.71
N PHE A 149 -0.18 -11.40 4.41
CA PHE A 149 -0.59 -12.48 3.49
C PHE A 149 0.08 -13.81 3.83
N GLU A 150 1.39 -13.81 4.06
CA GLU A 150 2.12 -15.02 4.43
C GLU A 150 1.54 -15.63 5.70
N TRP A 151 1.32 -14.81 6.72
CA TRP A 151 0.78 -15.26 7.99
C TRP A 151 -0.66 -15.80 7.84
N TYR A 152 -1.49 -15.09 7.10
CA TYR A 152 -2.86 -15.52 6.81
C TYR A 152 -2.88 -16.90 6.09
N PHE A 153 -2.10 -17.07 5.03
CA PHE A 153 -2.07 -18.33 4.28
C PHE A 153 -1.42 -19.47 5.05
N MET A 154 -0.43 -19.22 5.87
CA MET A 154 0.13 -20.25 6.76
C MET A 154 -0.91 -20.80 7.73
N LEU A 155 -1.73 -19.95 8.34
CA LEU A 155 -2.75 -20.38 9.28
C LEU A 155 -3.86 -21.15 8.58
N THR A 156 -4.37 -20.65 7.47
CA THR A 156 -5.47 -21.31 6.74
C THR A 156 -5.05 -22.66 6.15
N ARG A 157 -3.80 -22.82 5.73
CA ARG A 157 -3.27 -24.13 5.29
C ARG A 157 -3.24 -25.15 6.43
N LYS A 158 -2.81 -24.74 7.64
CA LYS A 158 -2.79 -25.62 8.83
C LYS A 158 -4.19 -26.07 9.22
N GLU A 159 -5.17 -25.19 9.18
CA GLU A 159 -6.57 -25.53 9.45
C GLU A 159 -7.11 -26.56 8.45
N CYS A 160 -6.78 -26.43 7.16
CA CYS A 160 -7.18 -27.40 6.12
C CYS A 160 -6.47 -28.76 6.24
N SER A 161 -5.25 -28.82 6.79
CA SER A 161 -4.49 -30.07 6.98
C SER A 161 -4.83 -30.82 8.27
N GLY A 162 -5.75 -30.34 9.10
CA GLY A 162 -6.13 -30.95 10.37
C GLY A 162 -5.04 -30.96 11.45
N GLN A 163 -4.02 -30.09 11.31
CA GLN A 163 -2.90 -29.95 12.25
C GLN A 163 -3.05 -28.72 13.16
N GLY A 164 -4.26 -28.25 13.38
CA GLY A 164 -4.58 -27.15 14.29
C GLY A 164 -4.92 -27.62 15.71
#